data_7e1e688c6b92f5e89651ba0f0f3aaaef
#
_entry.id   7e1e688c6b92f5e89651ba0f0f3aaaef
#
_cell.length_a   1.000
_cell.length_b   1.000
_cell.length_c   1.000
_cell.angle_alpha   90.00
_cell.angle_beta   90.00
_cell.angle_gamma   90.00
#
_symmetry.space_group_name_H-M   'P 1'
#
loop_
_entity.id
_entity.type
_entity.pdbx_description
1 polymer ?
#
loop_
_entity_poly.entity_id
_entity_poly.type
_entity_poly.pdbx_seq_one_letter_code
_entity_poly.pdbx_strand_id
1 'polypeptide(L)'
;MRLTTRLKRSKQLIRLVRPLEVTANNLIYPLFIREDGKSFEIPSMKGQFYLSLDDAVDVCRKAVDLGVPAVMVFGVLKERDADGLIALKKGSFHSKIFKRLKKDFGDDLALISNVCLCDYTSEEYCVYSKNGKVLNKKTAKMLGKISAVHAEAGADIIAPAAMCDGQVDSIRQALDAGGFDDVAIMSYIKTNSCLFQPFFEAMTLSETSKRAIDSSKFRSDIINEKVFMQKVDLDVGEGADMIIVKPALTNLDLISKVKQSYPTLPIAAYQVSGEYAMMKLLGEHAHLDENALILETLSSIRRAGADMILTYNAIDAAGLVNSKRNNRRLP
;
A
#
# COMPACT_ATOMS: atom_id res chain seq x y z
N MET A 1 44.02 10.87 -11.93
CA MET A 1 42.66 11.39 -12.12
C MET A 1 41.66 10.24 -12.25
N ARG A 2 40.52 10.25 -11.47
CA ARG A 2 39.47 9.22 -11.56
C ARG A 2 38.43 9.66 -12.59
N LEU A 3 38.24 8.89 -13.68
CA LEU A 3 37.27 9.19 -14.74
C LEU A 3 35.97 8.37 -14.50
N THR A 4 34.86 9.01 -14.27
CA THR A 4 33.55 8.34 -14.06
C THR A 4 33.01 7.68 -15.32
N THR A 5 33.45 8.12 -16.51
CA THR A 5 33.06 7.54 -17.81
C THR A 5 33.59 6.13 -18.04
N ARG A 6 34.65 5.72 -17.33
CA ARG A 6 35.26 4.39 -17.48
C ARG A 6 34.27 3.25 -17.26
N LEU A 7 33.37 3.39 -16.27
CA LEU A 7 32.38 2.39 -15.94
C LEU A 7 31.10 2.47 -16.82
N LYS A 8 31.04 3.47 -17.73
CA LYS A 8 29.92 3.71 -18.63
C LYS A 8 30.20 3.32 -20.07
N ARG A 9 31.42 2.83 -20.39
CA ARG A 9 31.87 2.57 -21.77
C ARG A 9 31.17 1.41 -22.46
N SER A 10 30.52 0.51 -21.73
CA SER A 10 29.71 -0.57 -22.28
C SER A 10 28.47 -0.87 -21.44
N LYS A 11 27.42 -1.41 -22.08
CA LYS A 11 26.19 -1.85 -21.38
C LYS A 11 26.50 -2.90 -20.29
N GLN A 12 27.48 -3.78 -20.53
CA GLN A 12 27.88 -4.82 -19.57
C GLN A 12 28.53 -4.22 -18.33
N LEU A 13 29.45 -3.23 -18.49
CA LEU A 13 30.03 -2.54 -17.34
C LEU A 13 29.00 -1.77 -16.52
N ILE A 14 28.06 -1.07 -17.17
CA ILE A 14 26.97 -0.40 -16.48
C ILE A 14 26.15 -1.41 -15.66
N ARG A 15 25.85 -2.58 -16.22
CA ARG A 15 25.12 -3.66 -15.53
C ARG A 15 25.92 -4.25 -14.37
N LEU A 16 27.22 -4.50 -14.57
CA LEU A 16 28.11 -5.09 -13.56
C LEU A 16 28.17 -4.26 -12.27
N VAL A 17 28.18 -2.93 -12.42
CA VAL A 17 28.30 -2.01 -11.28
C VAL A 17 26.97 -1.53 -10.74
N ARG A 18 25.83 -2.02 -11.26
CA ARG A 18 24.50 -1.65 -10.81
C ARG A 18 24.22 -2.29 -9.45
N PRO A 19 23.97 -1.52 -8.38
CA PRO A 19 23.82 -2.07 -7.03
C PRO A 19 22.46 -2.74 -6.79
N LEU A 20 21.43 -2.39 -7.58
CA LEU A 20 20.07 -2.89 -7.42
C LEU A 20 19.30 -2.90 -8.75
N GLU A 21 18.31 -3.76 -8.83
CA GLU A 21 17.32 -3.79 -9.92
C GLU A 21 15.91 -3.89 -9.31
N VAL A 22 14.90 -3.36 -10.02
CA VAL A 22 13.51 -3.64 -9.76
C VAL A 22 13.17 -5.00 -10.35
N THR A 23 12.54 -5.85 -9.56
CA THR A 23 12.05 -7.17 -9.98
C THR A 23 10.58 -7.32 -9.59
N ALA A 24 9.87 -8.31 -10.14
CA ALA A 24 8.50 -8.60 -9.75
C ALA A 24 8.36 -8.85 -8.23
N ASN A 25 9.37 -9.47 -7.59
CA ASN A 25 9.40 -9.74 -6.16
C ASN A 25 9.38 -8.48 -5.27
N ASN A 26 9.63 -7.30 -5.84
CA ASN A 26 9.56 -6.05 -5.10
C ASN A 26 8.19 -5.38 -5.17
N LEU A 27 7.23 -5.94 -5.90
CA LEU A 27 5.98 -5.27 -6.23
C LEU A 27 4.82 -5.83 -5.41
N ILE A 28 3.93 -4.92 -4.98
CA ILE A 28 2.66 -5.22 -4.34
C ILE A 28 1.56 -4.55 -5.17
N TYR A 29 0.51 -5.29 -5.53
CA TYR A 29 -0.59 -4.75 -6.33
C TYR A 29 -1.79 -4.37 -5.45
N PRO A 30 -2.33 -3.13 -5.52
CA PRO A 30 -3.54 -2.73 -4.82
C PRO A 30 -4.80 -3.21 -5.56
N LEU A 31 -5.70 -3.90 -4.85
CA LEU A 31 -6.97 -4.43 -5.37
C LEU A 31 -8.16 -3.69 -4.78
N PHE A 32 -9.03 -3.13 -5.61
CA PHE A 32 -10.32 -2.56 -5.21
C PHE A 32 -11.45 -3.54 -5.51
N ILE A 33 -11.99 -4.18 -4.48
CA ILE A 33 -13.04 -5.19 -4.63
C ILE A 33 -14.35 -4.63 -4.10
N ARG A 34 -15.40 -4.65 -4.93
CA ARG A 34 -16.72 -4.10 -4.61
C ARG A 34 -17.68 -5.14 -4.07
N GLU A 35 -18.40 -4.76 -3.02
CA GLU A 35 -19.40 -5.61 -2.40
C GLU A 35 -20.64 -5.86 -3.30
N ASP A 36 -20.95 -4.92 -4.21
CA ASP A 36 -22.07 -5.07 -5.15
C ASP A 36 -21.77 -5.99 -6.35
N GLY A 37 -20.55 -6.52 -6.42
CA GLY A 37 -20.12 -7.48 -7.44
C GLY A 37 -19.96 -6.90 -8.84
N LYS A 38 -19.88 -5.58 -9.00
CA LYS A 38 -19.72 -4.92 -10.30
C LYS A 38 -18.26 -4.59 -10.57
N SER A 39 -17.82 -4.87 -11.81
CA SER A 39 -16.50 -4.48 -12.29
C SER A 39 -16.61 -3.38 -13.33
N PHE A 40 -15.88 -2.29 -13.13
CA PHE A 40 -15.75 -1.18 -14.08
C PHE A 40 -14.54 -0.33 -13.75
N GLU A 41 -14.08 0.44 -14.72
CA GLU A 41 -12.90 1.31 -14.56
C GLU A 41 -13.16 2.41 -13.51
N ILE A 42 -12.15 2.67 -12.67
CA ILE A 42 -12.19 3.75 -11.66
C ILE A 42 -12.02 5.08 -12.39
N PRO A 43 -13.02 5.99 -12.36
CA PRO A 43 -12.97 7.21 -13.16
C PRO A 43 -11.75 8.11 -12.93
N SER A 44 -11.28 8.20 -11.69
CA SER A 44 -10.12 9.01 -11.30
C SER A 44 -8.76 8.30 -11.50
N MET A 45 -8.76 7.02 -11.94
CA MET A 45 -7.54 6.22 -12.08
C MET A 45 -7.60 5.35 -13.34
N LYS A 46 -7.40 5.96 -14.51
CA LYS A 46 -7.44 5.28 -15.81
C LYS A 46 -6.58 4.01 -15.83
N GLY A 47 -7.16 2.89 -16.31
CA GLY A 47 -6.53 1.58 -16.34
C GLY A 47 -6.59 0.82 -15.01
N GLN A 48 -7.20 1.40 -13.95
CA GLN A 48 -7.50 0.71 -12.70
C GLN A 48 -8.99 0.45 -12.59
N PHE A 49 -9.36 -0.70 -11.99
CA PHE A 49 -10.73 -1.17 -11.97
C PHE A 49 -11.21 -1.43 -10.55
N TYR A 50 -12.47 -1.12 -10.32
CA TYR A 50 -13.24 -1.84 -9.33
C TYR A 50 -13.48 -3.25 -9.87
N LEU A 51 -13.38 -4.22 -9.00
CA LEU A 51 -13.50 -5.63 -9.37
C LEU A 51 -14.63 -6.29 -8.57
N SER A 52 -15.35 -7.19 -9.24
CA SER A 52 -16.09 -8.23 -8.53
C SER A 52 -15.10 -9.17 -7.83
N LEU A 53 -15.57 -9.99 -6.91
CA LEU A 53 -14.69 -10.93 -6.22
C LEU A 53 -14.11 -11.98 -7.20
N ASP A 54 -14.88 -12.39 -8.21
CA ASP A 54 -14.41 -13.34 -9.22
C ASP A 54 -13.36 -12.71 -10.15
N ASP A 55 -13.60 -11.49 -10.65
CA ASP A 55 -12.59 -10.78 -11.46
C ASP A 55 -11.32 -10.48 -10.66
N ALA A 56 -11.43 -10.23 -9.35
CA ALA A 56 -10.27 -10.06 -8.46
C ALA A 56 -9.42 -11.34 -8.39
N VAL A 57 -10.04 -12.53 -8.39
CA VAL A 57 -9.32 -13.82 -8.47
C VAL A 57 -8.53 -13.92 -9.78
N ASP A 58 -9.12 -13.53 -10.91
CA ASP A 58 -8.42 -13.55 -12.20
C ASP A 58 -7.25 -12.58 -12.27
N VAL A 59 -7.40 -11.37 -11.69
CA VAL A 59 -6.31 -10.39 -11.56
C VAL A 59 -5.20 -10.92 -10.64
N CYS A 60 -5.54 -11.55 -9.51
CA CYS A 60 -4.56 -12.18 -8.62
C CYS A 60 -3.79 -13.30 -9.34
N ARG A 61 -4.47 -14.14 -10.13
CA ARG A 61 -3.81 -15.19 -10.93
C ARG A 61 -2.79 -14.59 -11.90
N LYS A 62 -3.17 -13.52 -12.62
CA LYS A 62 -2.24 -12.78 -13.49
C LYS A 62 -1.04 -12.21 -12.71
N ALA A 63 -1.26 -11.72 -11.49
CA ALA A 63 -0.19 -11.21 -10.64
C ALA A 63 0.80 -12.34 -10.26
N VAL A 64 0.30 -13.49 -9.82
CA VAL A 64 1.08 -14.69 -9.49
C VAL A 64 1.87 -15.18 -10.70
N ASP A 65 1.24 -15.31 -11.88
CA ASP A 65 1.88 -15.75 -13.13
C ASP A 65 3.05 -14.82 -13.54
N LEU A 66 2.97 -13.54 -13.20
CA LEU A 66 4.03 -12.56 -13.43
C LEU A 66 5.06 -12.50 -12.31
N GLY A 67 4.88 -13.27 -11.24
CA GLY A 67 5.78 -13.32 -10.08
C GLY A 67 5.62 -12.15 -9.11
N VAL A 68 4.47 -11.47 -9.09
CA VAL A 68 4.12 -10.47 -8.06
C VAL A 68 3.69 -11.23 -6.80
N PRO A 69 4.42 -11.09 -5.67
CA PRO A 69 4.24 -11.97 -4.52
C PRO A 69 3.09 -11.56 -3.60
N ALA A 70 2.55 -10.35 -3.74
CA ALA A 70 1.58 -9.82 -2.77
C ALA A 70 0.54 -8.89 -3.40
N VAL A 71 -0.65 -8.90 -2.81
CA VAL A 71 -1.72 -7.92 -3.11
C VAL A 71 -2.17 -7.24 -1.83
N MET A 72 -2.50 -5.94 -1.93
CA MET A 72 -3.13 -5.20 -0.84
C MET A 72 -4.62 -5.02 -1.16
N VAL A 73 -5.48 -5.51 -0.27
CA VAL A 73 -6.93 -5.54 -0.46
C VAL A 73 -7.58 -4.26 0.08
N PHE A 74 -8.37 -3.62 -0.77
CA PHE A 74 -9.28 -2.52 -0.45
C PHE A 74 -10.71 -2.97 -0.76
N GLY A 75 -11.51 -3.22 0.28
CA GLY A 75 -12.92 -3.57 0.12
C GLY A 75 -13.79 -2.34 0.03
N VAL A 76 -14.51 -2.16 -1.07
CA VAL A 76 -15.43 -1.04 -1.29
C VAL A 76 -16.83 -1.49 -0.89
N LEU A 77 -17.26 -1.10 0.30
CA LEU A 77 -18.54 -1.49 0.89
C LEU A 77 -19.71 -0.72 0.26
N LYS A 78 -20.85 -1.40 0.16
CA LYS A 78 -22.12 -0.80 -0.26
C LYS A 78 -22.74 0.03 0.87
N GLU A 79 -22.63 -0.46 2.09
CA GLU A 79 -23.18 0.19 3.28
C GLU A 79 -22.09 0.36 4.33
N ARG A 80 -22.16 1.43 5.09
CA ARG A 80 -21.28 1.76 6.21
C ARG A 80 -22.12 2.21 7.40
N ASP A 81 -21.61 2.06 8.61
CA ASP A 81 -22.28 2.55 9.80
C ASP A 81 -21.48 3.64 10.54
N ALA A 82 -22.09 4.33 11.48
CA ALA A 82 -21.47 5.47 12.17
C ALA A 82 -20.21 5.08 12.96
N ASP A 83 -20.18 3.88 13.53
CA ASP A 83 -19.07 3.39 14.37
C ASP A 83 -18.17 2.37 13.68
N GLY A 84 -18.44 2.00 12.40
CA GLY A 84 -17.68 1.00 11.66
C GLY A 84 -17.85 -0.43 12.15
N LEU A 85 -18.92 -0.73 12.93
CA LEU A 85 -19.18 -2.05 13.49
C LEU A 85 -19.48 -3.11 12.43
N ILE A 86 -19.85 -2.69 11.23
CA ILE A 86 -20.05 -3.58 10.07
C ILE A 86 -18.80 -4.43 9.79
N ALA A 87 -17.59 -3.91 10.10
CA ALA A 87 -16.33 -4.63 9.96
C ALA A 87 -16.26 -5.90 10.83
N LEU A 88 -16.93 -5.88 11.98
CA LEU A 88 -16.86 -6.96 12.98
C LEU A 88 -17.95 -8.03 12.79
N LYS A 89 -18.85 -7.85 11.83
CA LYS A 89 -19.93 -8.83 11.58
C LYS A 89 -19.34 -10.15 11.08
N LYS A 90 -19.87 -11.26 11.59
CA LYS A 90 -19.52 -12.61 11.11
C LYS A 90 -19.81 -12.70 9.62
N GLY A 91 -18.78 -13.06 8.83
CA GLY A 91 -18.89 -13.09 7.38
C GLY A 91 -18.97 -11.71 6.72
N SER A 92 -18.33 -10.69 7.33
CA SER A 92 -18.14 -9.36 6.74
C SER A 92 -17.57 -9.48 5.32
N PHE A 93 -17.75 -8.45 4.51
CA PHE A 93 -17.29 -8.48 3.12
C PHE A 93 -15.78 -8.74 3.02
N HIS A 94 -14.97 -8.06 3.83
CA HIS A 94 -13.52 -8.30 3.88
C HIS A 94 -13.19 -9.75 4.26
N SER A 95 -13.89 -10.33 5.24
CA SER A 95 -13.69 -11.75 5.58
C SER A 95 -14.02 -12.69 4.42
N LYS A 96 -15.02 -12.37 3.60
CA LYS A 96 -15.34 -13.16 2.39
C LYS A 96 -14.22 -13.06 1.36
N ILE A 97 -13.66 -11.86 1.16
CA ILE A 97 -12.54 -11.63 0.23
C ILE A 97 -11.33 -12.47 0.67
N PHE A 98 -10.85 -12.31 1.92
CA PHE A 98 -9.65 -13.01 2.38
C PHE A 98 -9.83 -14.53 2.34
N LYS A 99 -10.96 -15.06 2.81
CA LYS A 99 -11.26 -16.49 2.73
C LYS A 99 -11.25 -17.04 1.28
N ARG A 100 -11.80 -16.28 0.33
CA ARG A 100 -11.81 -16.67 -1.07
C ARG A 100 -10.41 -16.65 -1.66
N LEU A 101 -9.66 -15.57 -1.49
CA LEU A 101 -8.32 -15.46 -2.03
C LEU A 101 -7.35 -16.46 -1.38
N LYS A 102 -7.42 -16.66 -0.05
CA LYS A 102 -6.57 -17.66 0.63
C LYS A 102 -6.89 -19.09 0.18
N LYS A 103 -8.17 -19.39 -0.06
CA LYS A 103 -8.59 -20.68 -0.62
C LYS A 103 -8.03 -20.91 -2.04
N ASP A 104 -8.04 -19.87 -2.90
CA ASP A 104 -7.69 -20.01 -4.31
C ASP A 104 -6.17 -19.95 -4.54
N PHE A 105 -5.39 -19.27 -3.68
CA PHE A 105 -3.96 -19.04 -3.89
C PHE A 105 -3.06 -19.62 -2.79
N GLY A 106 -3.60 -19.96 -1.61
CA GLY A 106 -2.78 -20.52 -0.51
C GLY A 106 -1.59 -19.64 -0.17
N ASP A 107 -0.38 -20.19 -0.29
CA ASP A 107 0.88 -19.52 -0.01
C ASP A 107 1.56 -18.94 -1.26
N ASP A 108 0.93 -19.08 -2.44
CA ASP A 108 1.46 -18.50 -3.68
C ASP A 108 1.27 -16.98 -3.75
N LEU A 109 0.42 -16.39 -2.89
CA LEU A 109 0.12 -14.97 -2.86
C LEU A 109 -0.08 -14.47 -1.44
N ALA A 110 0.77 -13.55 -0.98
CA ALA A 110 0.61 -12.90 0.31
C ALA A 110 -0.55 -11.87 0.27
N LEU A 111 -1.46 -11.98 1.22
CA LEU A 111 -2.66 -11.16 1.32
C LEU A 111 -2.47 -10.06 2.38
N ILE A 112 -2.32 -8.82 1.94
CA ILE A 112 -2.17 -7.65 2.81
C ILE A 112 -3.52 -6.99 3.02
N SER A 113 -3.92 -6.86 4.28
CA SER A 113 -5.14 -6.18 4.67
C SER A 113 -4.89 -4.70 4.94
N ASN A 114 -5.44 -3.79 4.12
CA ASN A 114 -5.55 -2.39 4.52
C ASN A 114 -6.56 -2.28 5.69
N VAL A 115 -6.14 -1.68 6.80
CA VAL A 115 -7.01 -1.50 7.97
C VAL A 115 -7.14 -0.02 8.31
N CYS A 116 -8.32 0.54 8.01
CA CYS A 116 -8.64 1.93 8.31
C CYS A 116 -10.14 2.06 8.64
N LEU A 117 -10.50 2.97 9.55
CA LEU A 117 -11.91 3.20 9.86
C LEU A 117 -12.70 3.79 8.68
N CYS A 118 -12.05 4.54 7.80
CA CYS A 118 -12.70 5.14 6.63
C CYS A 118 -13.31 4.11 5.66
N ASP A 119 -12.88 2.86 5.73
CA ASP A 119 -13.45 1.79 4.92
C ASP A 119 -14.84 1.37 5.41
N TYR A 120 -15.18 1.66 6.69
CA TYR A 120 -16.36 1.13 7.39
C TYR A 120 -17.30 2.20 7.93
N THR A 121 -16.81 3.43 8.15
CA THR A 121 -17.60 4.50 8.76
C THR A 121 -18.32 5.35 7.72
N SER A 122 -19.58 5.72 8.01
CA SER A 122 -20.41 6.52 7.10
C SER A 122 -19.87 7.94 6.86
N GLU A 123 -19.08 8.48 7.79
CA GLU A 123 -18.42 9.79 7.68
C GLU A 123 -16.99 9.71 7.15
N GLU A 124 -16.54 8.51 6.74
CA GLU A 124 -15.28 8.27 6.03
C GLU A 124 -14.02 8.79 6.75
N TYR A 125 -14.04 8.82 8.11
CA TYR A 125 -12.91 9.26 8.89
C TYR A 125 -11.95 8.10 9.24
N CYS A 126 -10.63 8.38 9.19
CA CYS A 126 -9.62 7.38 9.54
C CYS A 126 -9.53 7.13 11.05
N VAL A 127 -9.95 8.09 11.88
CA VAL A 127 -9.84 8.07 13.34
C VAL A 127 -11.14 8.55 13.99
N TYR A 128 -11.52 7.98 15.12
CA TYR A 128 -12.58 8.56 15.93
C TYR A 128 -12.15 9.91 16.49
N SER A 129 -13.08 10.86 16.52
CA SER A 129 -12.83 12.19 17.08
C SER A 129 -14.01 12.69 17.92
N LYS A 130 -13.74 13.58 18.84
CA LYS A 130 -14.75 14.33 19.60
C LYS A 130 -14.26 15.75 19.84
N ASN A 131 -15.08 16.73 19.49
CA ASN A 131 -14.75 18.16 19.63
C ASN A 131 -13.39 18.52 19.00
N GLY A 132 -13.09 17.99 17.78
CA GLY A 132 -11.84 18.23 17.06
C GLY A 132 -10.60 17.52 17.65
N LYS A 133 -10.75 16.68 18.68
CA LYS A 133 -9.67 15.90 19.30
C LYS A 133 -9.74 14.44 18.86
N VAL A 134 -8.61 13.88 18.43
CA VAL A 134 -8.46 12.46 18.07
C VAL A 134 -8.60 11.59 19.32
N LEU A 135 -9.37 10.51 19.20
CA LEU A 135 -9.58 9.52 20.25
C LEU A 135 -8.71 8.28 20.00
N ASN A 136 -7.37 8.42 20.15
CA ASN A 136 -6.39 7.40 19.82
C ASN A 136 -6.74 6.02 20.39
N LYS A 137 -6.98 5.92 21.71
CA LYS A 137 -7.31 4.63 22.37
C LYS A 137 -8.57 3.96 21.81
N LYS A 138 -9.65 4.74 21.52
CA LYS A 138 -10.87 4.19 20.92
C LYS A 138 -10.59 3.69 19.51
N THR A 139 -9.85 4.47 18.73
CA THR A 139 -9.44 4.12 17.35
C THR A 139 -8.58 2.86 17.33
N ALA A 140 -7.48 2.84 18.07
CA ALA A 140 -6.55 1.72 18.13
C ALA A 140 -7.25 0.42 18.55
N LYS A 141 -8.12 0.46 19.58
CA LYS A 141 -8.89 -0.71 20.00
C LYS A 141 -9.83 -1.24 18.91
N MET A 142 -10.43 -0.36 18.11
CA MET A 142 -11.29 -0.78 17.00
C MET A 142 -10.47 -1.40 15.87
N LEU A 143 -9.31 -0.80 15.53
CA LEU A 143 -8.40 -1.35 14.53
C LEU A 143 -7.89 -2.74 14.94
N GLY A 144 -7.57 -2.95 16.22
CA GLY A 144 -7.20 -4.27 16.74
C GLY A 144 -8.28 -5.33 16.50
N LYS A 145 -9.55 -4.99 16.80
CA LYS A 145 -10.68 -5.91 16.55
C LYS A 145 -10.85 -6.24 15.06
N ILE A 146 -10.75 -5.23 14.19
CA ILE A 146 -10.85 -5.41 12.74
C ILE A 146 -9.71 -6.31 12.26
N SER A 147 -8.50 -6.08 12.75
CA SER A 147 -7.31 -6.85 12.40
C SER A 147 -7.45 -8.33 12.76
N ALA A 148 -7.97 -8.65 13.93
CA ALA A 148 -8.24 -10.03 14.33
C ALA A 148 -9.28 -10.71 13.42
N VAL A 149 -10.34 -10.00 13.01
CA VAL A 149 -11.33 -10.53 12.03
C VAL A 149 -10.70 -10.81 10.67
N HIS A 150 -9.76 -9.97 10.23
CA HIS A 150 -9.09 -10.16 8.93
C HIS A 150 -8.03 -11.28 9.00
N ALA A 151 -7.30 -11.40 10.10
CA ALA A 151 -6.38 -12.50 10.36
C ALA A 151 -7.12 -13.85 10.39
N GLU A 152 -8.24 -13.96 11.12
CA GLU A 152 -9.11 -15.14 11.13
C GLU A 152 -9.61 -15.53 9.74
N ALA A 153 -9.73 -14.54 8.84
CA ALA A 153 -10.16 -14.76 7.47
C ALA A 153 -9.01 -15.15 6.51
N GLY A 154 -7.75 -15.10 6.96
CA GLY A 154 -6.57 -15.51 6.19
C GLY A 154 -5.73 -14.36 5.62
N ALA A 155 -5.79 -13.15 6.22
CA ALA A 155 -4.82 -12.10 5.91
C ALA A 155 -3.45 -12.47 6.51
N ASP A 156 -2.39 -12.39 5.69
CA ASP A 156 -1.01 -12.69 6.11
C ASP A 156 -0.34 -11.47 6.76
N ILE A 157 -0.75 -10.27 6.35
CA ILE A 157 -0.19 -9.00 6.82
C ILE A 157 -1.32 -8.02 7.11
N ILE A 158 -1.26 -7.37 8.27
CA ILE A 158 -2.15 -6.26 8.65
C ILE A 158 -1.44 -4.94 8.41
N ALA A 159 -2.06 -4.05 7.63
CA ALA A 159 -1.51 -2.74 7.30
C ALA A 159 -2.38 -1.60 7.87
N PRO A 160 -2.17 -1.18 9.14
CA PRO A 160 -2.96 -0.13 9.77
C PRO A 160 -2.66 1.25 9.17
N ALA A 161 -3.70 1.87 8.59
CA ALA A 161 -3.59 3.11 7.84
C ALA A 161 -4.16 4.34 8.54
N ALA A 162 -4.61 4.23 9.78
CA ALA A 162 -5.22 5.36 10.51
C ALA A 162 -4.21 6.39 11.01
N MET A 163 -2.97 5.99 11.29
CA MET A 163 -1.92 6.85 11.88
C MET A 163 -2.19 7.29 13.34
N CYS A 164 -3.12 6.65 14.04
CA CYS A 164 -3.33 6.97 15.45
C CYS A 164 -2.22 6.36 16.33
N ASP A 165 -1.92 7.03 17.45
CA ASP A 165 -0.96 6.52 18.41
C ASP A 165 -1.49 5.27 19.12
N GLY A 166 -0.63 4.28 19.35
CA GLY A 166 -1.00 3.00 19.97
C GLY A 166 -1.71 2.02 19.02
N GLN A 167 -1.73 2.31 17.69
CA GLN A 167 -2.40 1.43 16.74
C GLN A 167 -1.71 0.09 16.59
N VAL A 168 -0.37 0.08 16.52
CA VAL A 168 0.41 -1.16 16.32
C VAL A 168 0.33 -2.03 17.58
N ASP A 169 0.55 -1.45 18.76
CA ASP A 169 0.42 -2.14 20.04
C ASP A 169 -0.96 -2.79 20.22
N SER A 170 -2.05 -2.03 19.99
CA SER A 170 -3.41 -2.55 20.10
C SER A 170 -3.72 -3.66 19.08
N ILE A 171 -3.15 -3.59 17.88
CA ILE A 171 -3.30 -4.63 16.85
C ILE A 171 -2.52 -5.87 17.26
N ARG A 172 -1.25 -5.74 17.69
CA ARG A 172 -0.42 -6.88 18.13
C ARG A 172 -1.10 -7.61 19.28
N GLN A 173 -1.54 -6.88 20.31
CA GLN A 173 -2.29 -7.48 21.42
C GLN A 173 -3.55 -8.23 20.98
N ALA A 174 -4.30 -7.69 20.02
CA ALA A 174 -5.52 -8.33 19.52
C ALA A 174 -5.22 -9.59 18.68
N LEU A 175 -4.16 -9.56 17.89
CA LEU A 175 -3.71 -10.71 17.09
C LEU A 175 -3.21 -11.82 17.99
N ASP A 176 -2.33 -11.53 18.97
CA ASP A 176 -1.79 -12.51 19.91
C ASP A 176 -2.88 -13.15 20.75
N ALA A 177 -3.83 -12.34 21.26
CA ALA A 177 -5.00 -12.86 22.01
C ALA A 177 -5.91 -13.75 21.16
N GLY A 178 -5.91 -13.57 19.82
CA GLY A 178 -6.63 -14.40 18.86
C GLY A 178 -5.87 -15.64 18.41
N GLY A 179 -4.61 -15.81 18.81
CA GLY A 179 -3.72 -16.91 18.34
C GLY A 179 -3.17 -16.68 16.92
N PHE A 180 -3.03 -15.40 16.50
CA PHE A 180 -2.49 -14.97 15.20
C PHE A 180 -1.13 -14.28 15.39
N ASP A 181 -0.26 -14.86 16.20
CA ASP A 181 1.07 -14.35 16.54
C ASP A 181 2.06 -14.39 15.36
N ASP A 182 1.76 -15.16 14.33
CA ASP A 182 2.48 -15.24 13.04
C ASP A 182 2.03 -14.23 11.98
N VAL A 183 0.93 -13.48 12.21
CA VAL A 183 0.46 -12.44 11.28
C VAL A 183 1.29 -11.16 11.46
N ALA A 184 1.94 -10.72 10.38
CA ALA A 184 2.82 -9.55 10.39
C ALA A 184 2.06 -8.22 10.39
N ILE A 185 2.69 -7.16 10.91
CA ILE A 185 2.16 -5.79 10.91
C ILE A 185 3.03 -4.89 10.03
N MET A 186 2.42 -4.30 8.97
CA MET A 186 3.04 -3.32 8.07
C MET A 186 2.43 -1.93 8.33
N SER A 187 3.03 -1.13 9.22
CA SER A 187 2.42 0.14 9.62
C SER A 187 2.65 1.25 8.61
N TYR A 188 1.58 2.00 8.30
CA TYR A 188 1.66 3.19 7.45
C TYR A 188 2.22 4.40 8.19
N ILE A 189 3.24 5.02 7.59
CA ILE A 189 3.70 6.36 7.97
C ILE A 189 3.44 7.31 6.80
N LYS A 190 2.54 8.27 7.01
CA LYS A 190 2.01 9.14 5.94
C LYS A 190 2.31 10.60 6.21
N THR A 191 2.80 11.30 5.18
CA THR A 191 2.72 12.76 5.16
C THR A 191 1.36 13.21 4.64
N ASN A 192 0.92 14.42 4.98
CA ASN A 192 -0.23 15.04 4.32
C ASN A 192 0.08 15.24 2.83
N SER A 193 -0.86 14.89 1.95
CA SER A 193 -0.67 15.05 0.51
C SER A 193 -2.01 15.15 -0.22
N CYS A 194 -2.08 16.03 -1.22
CA CYS A 194 -3.19 16.12 -2.17
C CYS A 194 -3.19 14.92 -3.15
N LEU A 195 -2.05 14.23 -3.29
CA LEU A 195 -1.91 13.06 -4.18
C LEU A 195 -2.74 11.84 -3.74
N PHE A 196 -3.44 11.93 -2.59
CA PHE A 196 -4.37 10.89 -2.15
C PHE A 196 -5.78 11.07 -2.72
N GLN A 197 -6.09 12.18 -3.37
CA GLN A 197 -7.46 12.50 -3.79
C GLN A 197 -8.08 11.43 -4.70
N PRO A 198 -7.43 10.94 -5.79
CA PRO A 198 -8.03 9.90 -6.63
C PRO A 198 -8.36 8.60 -5.86
N PHE A 199 -7.54 8.22 -4.86
CA PHE A 199 -7.80 7.08 -4.00
C PHE A 199 -9.06 7.29 -3.15
N PHE A 200 -9.24 8.48 -2.56
CA PHE A 200 -10.41 8.75 -1.74
C PHE A 200 -11.68 8.75 -2.57
N GLU A 201 -11.67 9.33 -3.76
CA GLU A 201 -12.78 9.27 -4.70
C GLU A 201 -13.15 7.82 -5.04
N ALA A 202 -12.14 6.97 -5.26
CA ALA A 202 -12.33 5.56 -5.52
C ALA A 202 -12.92 4.80 -4.32
N MET A 203 -12.47 5.08 -3.09
CA MET A 203 -12.95 4.38 -1.89
C MET A 203 -14.35 4.83 -1.45
N THR A 204 -14.66 6.10 -1.64
CA THR A 204 -15.90 6.70 -1.13
C THR A 204 -17.01 6.77 -2.16
N LEU A 205 -16.69 6.57 -3.45
CA LEU A 205 -17.61 6.77 -4.57
C LEU A 205 -18.15 8.21 -4.62
N SER A 206 -17.44 9.17 -4.03
CA SER A 206 -17.81 10.58 -3.92
C SER A 206 -16.67 11.48 -4.36
N GLU A 207 -16.97 12.47 -5.18
CA GLU A 207 -16.00 13.49 -5.62
C GLU A 207 -15.54 14.41 -4.46
N THR A 208 -16.36 14.49 -3.40
CA THR A 208 -16.08 15.30 -2.21
C THR A 208 -16.25 14.50 -0.94
N SER A 209 -15.17 13.99 -0.35
CA SER A 209 -15.26 13.36 0.97
C SER A 209 -15.51 14.41 2.05
N LYS A 210 -16.65 14.34 2.74
CA LYS A 210 -16.96 15.16 3.93
C LYS A 210 -16.19 14.58 5.12
N ARG A 211 -14.93 14.97 5.30
CA ARG A 211 -14.12 14.50 6.42
C ARG A 211 -14.49 15.28 7.69
N ALA A 212 -14.91 14.58 8.73
CA ALA A 212 -15.28 15.15 10.01
C ALA A 212 -14.09 15.76 10.80
N ILE A 213 -12.85 15.47 10.41
CA ILE A 213 -11.65 16.00 11.08
C ILE A 213 -10.54 16.29 10.06
N ASP A 214 -9.83 17.40 10.27
CA ASP A 214 -8.64 17.75 9.52
C ASP A 214 -7.56 16.66 9.68
N SER A 215 -7.08 16.14 8.56
CA SER A 215 -6.08 15.08 8.52
C SER A 215 -4.71 15.49 9.09
N SER A 216 -4.43 16.79 9.21
CA SER A 216 -3.23 17.31 9.88
C SER A 216 -3.17 16.95 11.37
N LYS A 217 -4.31 16.56 11.97
CA LYS A 217 -4.38 16.15 13.37
C LYS A 217 -3.81 14.77 13.66
N PHE A 218 -3.58 13.94 12.63
CA PHE A 218 -3.08 12.57 12.78
C PHE A 218 -2.11 12.10 11.69
N ARG A 219 -1.87 12.92 10.65
CA ARG A 219 -0.82 12.66 9.65
C ARG A 219 0.37 13.60 9.90
N SER A 220 1.55 13.17 9.49
CA SER A 220 2.75 14.00 9.56
C SER A 220 2.63 15.20 8.62
N ASP A 221 3.05 16.36 9.06
CA ASP A 221 3.23 17.53 8.21
C ASP A 221 4.27 17.22 7.12
N ILE A 222 4.00 17.66 5.88
CA ILE A 222 4.85 17.39 4.72
C ILE A 222 6.27 17.93 4.87
N ILE A 223 6.46 19.00 5.64
CA ILE A 223 7.77 19.63 5.86
C ILE A 223 8.43 19.23 7.19
N ASN A 224 7.74 18.45 8.04
CA ASN A 224 8.22 18.10 9.38
C ASN A 224 8.75 16.66 9.46
N GLU A 225 9.97 16.48 8.96
CA GLU A 225 10.69 15.22 9.02
C GLU A 225 10.80 14.63 10.45
N LYS A 226 10.98 15.50 11.48
CA LYS A 226 11.16 15.04 12.86
C LYS A 226 9.91 14.33 13.38
N VAL A 227 8.72 14.90 13.13
CA VAL A 227 7.44 14.27 13.51
C VAL A 227 7.21 12.98 12.73
N PHE A 228 7.61 12.95 11.45
CA PHE A 228 7.56 11.73 10.65
C PHE A 228 8.41 10.62 11.29
N MET A 229 9.66 10.91 11.63
CA MET A 229 10.56 9.92 12.25
C MET A 229 10.10 9.50 13.65
N GLN A 230 9.56 10.43 14.46
CA GLN A 230 8.95 10.08 15.76
C GLN A 230 7.81 9.06 15.62
N LYS A 231 7.01 9.16 14.55
CA LYS A 231 5.95 8.17 14.28
C LYS A 231 6.52 6.82 13.83
N VAL A 232 7.62 6.83 13.06
CA VAL A 232 8.36 5.59 12.73
C VAL A 232 8.87 4.92 14.01
N ASP A 233 9.56 5.69 14.88
CA ASP A 233 10.13 5.20 16.13
C ASP A 233 9.05 4.61 17.05
N LEU A 234 7.88 5.28 17.14
CA LEU A 234 6.75 4.80 17.92
C LEU A 234 6.23 3.45 17.38
N ASP A 235 5.92 3.36 16.08
CA ASP A 235 5.32 2.16 15.52
C ASP A 235 6.29 0.97 15.52
N VAL A 236 7.59 1.21 15.29
CA VAL A 236 8.62 0.18 15.43
C VAL A 236 8.75 -0.27 16.89
N GLY A 237 8.74 0.67 17.84
CA GLY A 237 8.77 0.38 19.27
C GLY A 237 7.53 -0.38 19.76
N GLU A 238 6.38 -0.20 19.14
CA GLU A 238 5.14 -0.94 19.38
C GLU A 238 5.12 -2.34 18.72
N GLY A 239 6.13 -2.70 17.91
CA GLY A 239 6.27 -4.02 17.30
C GLY A 239 5.81 -4.11 15.86
N ALA A 240 5.88 -3.04 15.06
CA ALA A 240 5.70 -3.15 13.62
C ALA A 240 6.83 -3.97 12.99
N ASP A 241 6.48 -4.99 12.21
CA ASP A 241 7.42 -5.84 11.47
C ASP A 241 7.96 -5.15 10.22
N MET A 242 7.17 -4.23 9.66
CA MET A 242 7.45 -3.48 8.44
C MET A 242 6.86 -2.08 8.51
N ILE A 243 7.45 -1.15 7.77
CA ILE A 243 6.92 0.21 7.60
C ILE A 243 6.56 0.44 6.13
N ILE A 244 5.44 1.13 5.89
CA ILE A 244 5.07 1.62 4.55
C ILE A 244 5.03 3.15 4.52
N VAL A 245 5.93 3.75 3.75
CA VAL A 245 5.99 5.22 3.55
C VAL A 245 5.04 5.64 2.45
N LYS A 246 4.20 6.64 2.71
CA LYS A 246 3.16 7.11 1.79
C LYS A 246 3.03 8.64 1.78
N PRO A 247 3.08 9.34 0.60
CA PRO A 247 3.38 8.86 -0.75
C PRO A 247 4.85 8.46 -0.92
N ALA A 248 5.21 7.86 -2.07
CA ALA A 248 6.56 7.41 -2.33
C ALA A 248 7.47 8.50 -2.92
N LEU A 249 7.11 9.09 -4.08
CA LEU A 249 8.00 9.98 -4.84
C LEU A 249 8.28 11.31 -4.11
N THR A 250 7.31 11.82 -3.37
CA THR A 250 7.48 13.06 -2.61
C THR A 250 8.20 12.86 -1.26
N ASN A 251 8.53 11.62 -0.90
CA ASN A 251 9.17 11.24 0.36
C ASN A 251 10.40 10.31 0.15
N LEU A 252 11.11 10.44 -0.98
CA LEU A 252 12.30 9.64 -1.25
C LEU A 252 13.40 9.85 -0.20
N ASP A 253 13.54 11.07 0.29
CA ASP A 253 14.43 11.45 1.39
C ASP A 253 14.03 10.77 2.71
N LEU A 254 12.73 10.75 3.04
CA LEU A 254 12.20 10.09 4.24
C LEU A 254 12.36 8.57 4.17
N ILE A 255 12.12 7.95 3.00
CA ILE A 255 12.41 6.53 2.77
C ILE A 255 13.89 6.24 3.06
N SER A 256 14.79 7.07 2.51
CA SER A 256 16.23 6.91 2.73
C SER A 256 16.60 7.05 4.19
N LYS A 257 15.99 8.00 4.89
CA LYS A 257 16.25 8.23 6.31
C LYS A 257 15.76 7.08 7.18
N VAL A 258 14.56 6.56 6.94
CA VAL A 258 14.05 5.37 7.64
C VAL A 258 14.99 4.19 7.42
N LYS A 259 15.43 3.94 6.16
CA LYS A 259 16.35 2.85 5.86
C LYS A 259 17.71 2.98 6.54
N GLN A 260 18.21 4.19 6.69
CA GLN A 260 19.46 4.46 7.42
C GLN A 260 19.30 4.26 8.93
N SER A 261 18.16 4.68 9.50
CA SER A 261 17.88 4.52 10.93
C SER A 261 17.56 3.08 11.31
N TYR A 262 16.92 2.35 10.42
CA TYR A 262 16.49 0.95 10.60
C TYR A 262 16.94 0.06 9.43
N PRO A 263 18.25 -0.26 9.32
CA PRO A 263 18.80 -0.97 8.15
C PRO A 263 18.22 -2.36 7.91
N THR A 264 17.81 -3.04 8.97
CA THR A 264 17.26 -4.41 8.95
C THR A 264 15.75 -4.45 8.80
N LEU A 265 15.05 -3.32 9.03
CA LEU A 265 13.59 -3.25 8.90
C LEU A 265 13.20 -3.25 7.42
N PRO A 266 12.29 -4.13 6.99
CA PRO A 266 11.72 -4.08 5.65
C PRO A 266 10.87 -2.82 5.46
N ILE A 267 11.12 -2.08 4.37
CA ILE A 267 10.42 -0.84 4.06
C ILE A 267 9.66 -0.99 2.75
N ALA A 268 8.35 -0.80 2.81
CA ALA A 268 7.52 -0.60 1.64
C ALA A 268 7.39 0.91 1.35
N ALA A 269 7.19 1.24 0.09
CA ALA A 269 6.83 2.60 -0.34
C ALA A 269 5.58 2.56 -1.21
N TYR A 270 4.59 3.40 -0.92
CA TYR A 270 3.37 3.44 -1.69
C TYR A 270 3.42 4.55 -2.76
N GLN A 271 3.58 4.15 -4.01
CA GLN A 271 3.34 5.03 -5.16
C GLN A 271 1.84 5.23 -5.32
N VAL A 272 1.36 6.36 -4.82
CA VAL A 272 -0.07 6.61 -4.62
C VAL A 272 -0.83 6.98 -5.90
N SER A 273 -2.15 7.04 -5.78
CA SER A 273 -3.08 7.30 -6.89
C SER A 273 -2.78 8.56 -7.68
N GLY A 274 -2.42 9.67 -7.03
CA GLY A 274 -2.03 10.90 -7.72
C GLY A 274 -0.69 10.79 -8.45
N GLU A 275 0.28 10.06 -7.87
CA GLU A 275 1.54 9.77 -8.55
C GLU A 275 1.30 8.89 -9.79
N TYR A 276 0.42 7.89 -9.68
CA TYR A 276 -0.02 7.07 -10.81
C TYR A 276 -0.74 7.92 -11.88
N ALA A 277 -1.70 8.75 -11.48
CA ALA A 277 -2.45 9.61 -12.41
C ALA A 277 -1.53 10.60 -13.16
N MET A 278 -0.53 11.20 -12.48
CA MET A 278 0.47 12.04 -13.13
C MET A 278 1.25 11.29 -14.21
N MET A 279 1.66 10.05 -13.97
CA MET A 279 2.38 9.25 -14.97
C MET A 279 1.50 8.95 -16.19
N LYS A 280 0.24 8.59 -15.98
CA LYS A 280 -0.73 8.37 -17.08
C LYS A 280 -0.92 9.63 -17.93
N LEU A 281 -1.13 10.78 -17.29
CA LEU A 281 -1.28 12.07 -17.97
C LEU A 281 -0.02 12.46 -18.77
N LEU A 282 1.17 12.24 -18.22
CA LEU A 282 2.42 12.52 -18.93
C LEU A 282 2.62 11.59 -20.13
N GLY A 283 2.28 10.31 -20.00
CA GLY A 283 2.30 9.37 -21.14
C GLY A 283 1.37 9.79 -22.27
N GLU A 284 0.17 10.26 -21.93
CA GLU A 284 -0.85 10.65 -22.92
C GLU A 284 -0.60 12.01 -23.59
N HIS A 285 -0.18 13.01 -22.82
CA HIS A 285 -0.16 14.41 -23.28
C HIS A 285 1.24 14.95 -23.54
N ALA A 286 2.27 14.42 -22.90
CA ALA A 286 3.65 14.87 -23.05
C ALA A 286 4.49 13.98 -23.98
N HIS A 287 3.90 12.98 -24.62
CA HIS A 287 4.59 12.01 -25.49
C HIS A 287 5.79 11.30 -24.84
N LEU A 288 5.76 11.13 -23.52
CA LEU A 288 6.77 10.37 -22.81
C LEU A 288 6.49 8.86 -22.91
N ASP A 289 7.55 8.07 -22.99
CA ASP A 289 7.44 6.61 -22.91
C ASP A 289 6.98 6.22 -21.48
N GLU A 290 5.72 5.85 -21.34
CA GLU A 290 5.11 5.47 -20.07
C GLU A 290 5.86 4.31 -19.41
N ASN A 291 6.32 3.33 -20.18
CA ASN A 291 7.09 2.19 -19.68
C ASN A 291 8.43 2.63 -19.10
N ALA A 292 9.11 3.58 -19.75
CA ALA A 292 10.32 4.17 -19.23
C ALA A 292 10.07 4.94 -17.93
N LEU A 293 9.00 5.72 -17.87
CA LEU A 293 8.61 6.50 -16.69
C LEU A 293 8.26 5.61 -15.49
N ILE A 294 7.52 4.52 -15.73
CA ILE A 294 7.23 3.50 -14.70
C ILE A 294 8.55 2.96 -14.11
N LEU A 295 9.46 2.49 -14.98
CA LEU A 295 10.71 1.90 -14.51
C LEU A 295 11.66 2.91 -13.85
N GLU A 296 11.66 4.16 -14.29
CA GLU A 296 12.45 5.24 -13.68
C GLU A 296 11.96 5.56 -12.27
N THR A 297 10.65 5.73 -12.09
CA THR A 297 10.05 6.05 -10.78
C THR A 297 10.24 4.90 -9.79
N LEU A 298 9.97 3.66 -10.20
CA LEU A 298 10.19 2.48 -9.36
C LEU A 298 11.68 2.30 -8.98
N SER A 299 12.59 2.56 -9.94
CA SER A 299 14.04 2.51 -9.67
C SER A 299 14.46 3.60 -8.68
N SER A 300 13.86 4.79 -8.75
CA SER A 300 14.13 5.89 -7.81
C SER A 300 13.67 5.55 -6.40
N ILE A 301 12.50 4.94 -6.25
CA ILE A 301 11.96 4.48 -4.97
C ILE A 301 12.85 3.36 -4.38
N ARG A 302 13.27 2.38 -5.20
CA ARG A 302 14.21 1.34 -4.76
C ARG A 302 15.56 1.93 -4.34
N ARG A 303 16.10 2.89 -5.11
CA ARG A 303 17.36 3.57 -4.79
C ARG A 303 17.28 4.36 -3.49
N ALA A 304 16.12 4.92 -3.14
CA ALA A 304 15.90 5.58 -1.86
C ALA A 304 15.97 4.61 -0.66
N GLY A 305 15.80 3.30 -0.88
CA GLY A 305 15.95 2.28 0.16
C GLY A 305 14.70 1.43 0.41
N ALA A 306 13.63 1.63 -0.35
CA ALA A 306 12.45 0.77 -0.23
C ALA A 306 12.77 -0.68 -0.66
N ASP A 307 12.38 -1.66 0.11
CA ASP A 307 12.52 -3.09 -0.20
C ASP A 307 11.35 -3.58 -1.06
N MET A 308 10.17 -2.99 -0.85
CA MET A 308 8.93 -3.30 -1.55
C MET A 308 8.27 -2.02 -2.06
N ILE A 309 7.47 -2.13 -3.14
CA ILE A 309 6.73 -1.00 -3.71
C ILE A 309 5.28 -1.41 -3.93
N LEU A 310 4.37 -0.78 -3.21
CA LEU A 310 2.94 -0.84 -3.51
C LEU A 310 2.64 0.15 -4.62
N THR A 311 2.21 -0.32 -5.78
CA THR A 311 1.97 0.50 -6.96
C THR A 311 0.87 -0.04 -7.85
N TYR A 312 0.08 0.83 -8.41
CA TYR A 312 -0.95 0.51 -9.41
C TYR A 312 -0.36 -0.03 -10.73
N ASN A 313 0.92 0.25 -10.98
CA ASN A 313 1.65 -0.28 -12.13
C ASN A 313 2.29 -1.66 -11.87
N ALA A 314 2.00 -2.36 -10.76
CA ALA A 314 2.73 -3.57 -10.39
C ALA A 314 2.66 -4.67 -11.46
N ILE A 315 1.50 -4.90 -12.06
CA ILE A 315 1.31 -5.92 -13.10
C ILE A 315 2.06 -5.52 -14.39
N ASP A 316 1.94 -4.26 -14.83
CA ASP A 316 2.63 -3.75 -16.02
C ASP A 316 4.14 -3.76 -15.82
N ALA A 317 4.61 -3.29 -14.66
CA ALA A 317 6.03 -3.29 -14.30
C ALA A 317 6.60 -4.73 -14.24
N ALA A 318 5.87 -5.69 -13.67
CA ALA A 318 6.30 -7.09 -13.65
C ALA A 318 6.46 -7.65 -15.07
N GLY A 319 5.51 -7.38 -15.97
CA GLY A 319 5.62 -7.73 -17.38
C GLY A 319 6.86 -7.11 -18.05
N LEU A 320 7.11 -5.82 -17.79
CA LEU A 320 8.26 -5.10 -18.35
C LEU A 320 9.62 -5.64 -17.85
N VAL A 321 9.77 -5.95 -16.58
CA VAL A 321 11.03 -6.47 -16.03
C VAL A 321 11.27 -7.91 -16.46
N ASN A 322 10.23 -8.73 -16.56
CA ASN A 322 10.32 -10.12 -17.01
C ASN A 322 10.68 -10.20 -18.51
N SER A 323 10.09 -9.38 -19.39
CA SER A 323 10.42 -9.33 -20.81
C SER A 323 11.88 -8.92 -21.03
N LYS A 324 12.39 -7.94 -20.26
CA LYS A 324 13.80 -7.55 -20.29
C LYS A 324 14.76 -8.68 -19.85
N ARG A 325 14.34 -9.54 -18.91
CA ARG A 325 15.13 -10.73 -18.50
C ARG A 325 15.10 -11.80 -19.59
N ASN A 326 13.97 -12.05 -20.22
CA ASN A 326 13.83 -13.07 -21.27
C ASN A 326 14.58 -12.69 -22.55
N ASN A 327 14.52 -11.43 -23.00
CA ASN A 327 15.31 -10.93 -24.14
C ASN A 327 16.84 -10.97 -23.90
N ARG A 328 17.28 -11.19 -22.67
CA ARG A 328 18.71 -11.38 -22.30
C ARG A 328 19.14 -12.86 -22.28
N ARG A 329 18.17 -13.81 -22.39
CA ARG A 329 18.40 -15.25 -22.42
C ARG A 329 18.35 -15.86 -23.82
N LEU A 330 17.95 -15.07 -24.83
CA LEU A 330 18.06 -15.49 -26.23
C LEU A 330 19.50 -15.34 -26.70
N PRO A 331 20.06 -16.36 -27.42
CA PRO A 331 21.47 -16.45 -27.77
C PRO A 331 21.99 -15.32 -28.64
#